data_d4aa69bb3683443c5c114614f572e9a9
#
_entry.id   d4aa69bb3683443c5c114614f572e9a9
#
_cell.length_a   1.000
_cell.length_b   1.000
_cell.length_c   1.000
_cell.angle_alpha   90.00
_cell.angle_beta   90.00
_cell.angle_gamma   90.00
#
_symmetry.space_group_name_H-M   'P 1'
#
loop_
_entity.id
_entity.type
_entity.pdbx_description
1 polymer ?
#
loop_
_entity_poly.entity_id
_entity_poly.type
_entity_poly.pdbx_seq_one_letter_code
_entity_poly.pdbx_strand_id
1 'polypeptide(L)'
;SLDYEDLLSLTMALTKDIREVEKMFRLAVFNVMAHNRDDHAKNFSFLMNEFGEWKLSPAYDLTYSNGPGGEQSTMVMGEGRNITIEHLIKLGLEAKISKELIDQIIEKTAESLSKWIRLSKDYGVSKSNIELINRALIKL
;
A
#
# COMPACT_ATOMS: atom_id res chain seq x y z
N SER A 1 -6.98 -11.66 11.66
CA SER A 1 -6.67 -10.38 11.01
C SER A 1 -6.23 -10.61 9.58
N LEU A 2 -6.48 -9.67 8.71
CA LEU A 2 -6.09 -9.74 7.30
C LEU A 2 -4.61 -9.41 7.15
N ASP A 3 -3.93 -10.09 6.22
CA ASP A 3 -2.55 -9.79 5.84
C ASP A 3 -2.48 -9.51 4.33
N TYR A 4 -1.56 -8.65 3.90
CA TYR A 4 -1.33 -8.41 2.48
C TYR A 4 -0.85 -9.66 1.74
N GLU A 5 -0.21 -10.59 2.43
CA GLU A 5 0.14 -11.90 1.85
C GLU A 5 -1.11 -12.63 1.35
N ASP A 6 -2.18 -12.61 2.14
CA ASP A 6 -3.48 -13.21 1.76
C ASP A 6 -4.09 -12.47 0.57
N LEU A 7 -4.03 -11.13 0.56
CA LEU A 7 -4.57 -10.31 -0.53
C LEU A 7 -3.82 -10.54 -1.84
N LEU A 8 -2.50 -10.65 -1.80
CA LEU A 8 -1.69 -10.95 -2.99
C LEU A 8 -1.99 -12.35 -3.52
N SER A 9 -2.12 -13.33 -2.64
CA SER A 9 -2.50 -14.71 -3.00
C SER A 9 -3.90 -14.76 -3.61
N LEU A 10 -4.87 -14.07 -3.02
CA LEU A 10 -6.23 -13.96 -3.54
C LEU A 10 -6.24 -13.29 -4.92
N THR A 11 -5.47 -12.22 -5.08
CA THR A 11 -5.36 -11.51 -6.36
C THR A 11 -4.87 -12.44 -7.46
N MET A 12 -3.82 -13.24 -7.21
CA MET A 12 -3.35 -14.22 -8.17
C MET A 12 -4.41 -15.29 -8.46
N ALA A 13 -5.08 -15.81 -7.44
CA ALA A 13 -6.09 -16.85 -7.61
C ALA A 13 -7.28 -16.37 -8.44
N LEU A 14 -7.75 -15.14 -8.25
CA LEU A 14 -8.88 -14.57 -8.97
C LEU A 14 -8.52 -14.13 -10.40
N THR A 15 -7.43 -13.40 -10.53
CA THR A 15 -7.09 -12.73 -11.79
C THR A 15 -6.23 -13.61 -12.71
N LYS A 16 -5.45 -14.53 -12.13
CA LYS A 16 -4.46 -15.36 -12.83
C LYS A 16 -3.45 -14.50 -13.62
N ASP A 17 -3.19 -13.30 -13.13
CA ASP A 17 -2.35 -12.30 -13.80
C ASP A 17 -1.40 -11.65 -12.80
N ILE A 18 -0.09 -11.90 -12.96
CA ILE A 18 0.94 -11.32 -12.10
C ILE A 18 0.92 -9.79 -12.11
N ARG A 19 0.49 -9.17 -13.21
CA ARG A 19 0.40 -7.70 -13.30
C ARG A 19 -0.61 -7.13 -12.30
N GLU A 20 -1.68 -7.86 -12.02
CA GLU A 20 -2.67 -7.48 -11.01
C GLU A 20 -2.10 -7.66 -9.59
N VAL A 21 -1.31 -8.71 -9.37
CA VAL A 21 -0.57 -8.91 -8.10
C VAL A 21 0.42 -7.77 -7.86
N GLU A 22 1.13 -7.35 -8.89
CA GLU A 22 2.04 -6.18 -8.81
C GLU A 22 1.30 -4.88 -8.46
N LYS A 23 0.08 -4.69 -8.98
CA LYS A 23 -0.77 -3.54 -8.59
C LYS A 23 -1.18 -3.61 -7.12
N MET A 24 -1.59 -4.77 -6.62
CA MET A 24 -1.91 -4.96 -5.20
C MET A 24 -0.67 -4.72 -4.33
N PHE A 25 0.50 -5.16 -4.76
CA PHE A 25 1.76 -4.89 -4.06
C PHE A 25 2.08 -3.39 -4.02
N ARG A 26 1.90 -2.66 -5.14
CA ARG A 26 2.05 -1.19 -5.15
C ARG A 26 1.12 -0.52 -4.16
N LEU A 27 -0.12 -1.00 -4.08
CA LEU A 27 -1.10 -0.47 -3.11
C LEU A 27 -0.65 -0.73 -1.68
N ALA A 28 -0.16 -1.93 -1.36
CA ALA A 28 0.38 -2.27 -0.05
C ALA A 28 1.56 -1.35 0.32
N VAL A 29 2.51 -1.19 -0.58
CA VAL A 29 3.67 -0.29 -0.38
C VAL A 29 3.22 1.15 -0.13
N PHE A 30 2.27 1.64 -0.92
CA PHE A 30 1.74 3.00 -0.74
C PHE A 30 1.05 3.13 0.63
N ASN A 31 0.13 2.24 0.98
CA ASN A 31 -0.60 2.32 2.25
C ASN A 31 0.33 2.32 3.46
N VAL A 32 1.36 1.49 3.43
CA VAL A 32 2.34 1.42 4.51
C VAL A 32 3.20 2.69 4.56
N MET A 33 3.80 3.08 3.44
CA MET A 33 4.75 4.20 3.41
C MET A 33 4.06 5.55 3.58
N ALA A 34 2.83 5.71 3.10
CA ALA A 34 2.02 6.91 3.25
C ALA A 34 1.25 6.97 4.57
N HIS A 35 1.40 5.99 5.44
CA HIS A 35 0.71 5.89 6.72
C HIS A 35 -0.82 5.90 6.58
N ASN A 36 -1.34 5.17 5.60
CA ASN A 36 -2.76 4.86 5.51
C ASN A 36 -3.03 3.57 6.30
N ARG A 37 -3.30 3.70 7.59
CA ARG A 37 -3.52 2.56 8.49
C ARG A 37 -4.97 2.12 8.57
N ASP A 38 -5.86 2.77 7.86
CA ASP A 38 -7.26 2.35 7.73
C ASP A 38 -7.49 1.50 6.46
N ASP A 39 -6.52 0.70 6.12
CA ASP A 39 -6.50 -0.20 4.96
C ASP A 39 -7.20 -1.53 5.25
N HIS A 40 -8.46 -1.44 5.73
CA HIS A 40 -9.25 -2.63 6.06
C HIS A 40 -9.80 -3.34 4.82
N ALA A 41 -10.31 -4.56 4.99
CA ALA A 41 -10.76 -5.43 3.90
C ALA A 41 -11.74 -4.79 2.90
N LYS A 42 -12.58 -3.84 3.34
CA LYS A 42 -13.56 -3.16 2.48
C LYS A 42 -12.93 -2.14 1.52
N ASN A 43 -11.65 -1.81 1.71
CA ASN A 43 -10.91 -0.89 0.83
C ASN A 43 -10.17 -1.61 -0.30
N PHE A 44 -10.43 -2.91 -0.46
CA PHE A 44 -9.94 -3.70 -1.58
C PHE A 44 -11.13 -4.34 -2.30
N SER A 45 -11.16 -4.22 -3.62
CA SER A 45 -12.20 -4.85 -4.42
C SER A 45 -11.69 -5.28 -5.78
N PHE A 46 -12.45 -6.17 -6.39
CA PHE A 46 -12.16 -6.73 -7.70
C PHE A 46 -13.35 -6.49 -8.62
N LEU A 47 -13.07 -6.31 -9.89
CA LEU A 47 -14.06 -6.12 -10.93
C LEU A 47 -14.07 -7.35 -11.83
N MET A 48 -15.27 -7.83 -12.17
CA MET A 48 -15.46 -8.90 -13.14
C MET A 48 -16.13 -8.34 -14.39
N ASN A 49 -15.59 -8.62 -15.55
CA ASN A 49 -16.19 -8.25 -16.81
C ASN A 49 -17.28 -9.25 -17.24
N GLU A 50 -17.91 -8.98 -18.38
CA GLU A 50 -18.95 -9.85 -18.95
C GLU A 50 -18.48 -11.26 -19.32
N PHE A 51 -17.15 -11.44 -19.51
CA PHE A 51 -16.54 -12.74 -19.83
C PHE A 51 -16.09 -13.53 -18.60
N GLY A 52 -16.36 -13.03 -17.40
CA GLY A 52 -15.94 -13.67 -16.16
C GLY A 52 -14.46 -13.45 -15.80
N GLU A 53 -13.78 -12.49 -16.44
CA GLU A 53 -12.40 -12.15 -16.14
C GLU A 53 -12.34 -11.14 -15.01
N TRP A 54 -11.47 -11.40 -14.02
CA TRP A 54 -11.29 -10.59 -12.84
C TRP A 54 -10.06 -9.70 -12.93
N LYS A 55 -10.20 -8.48 -12.43
CA LYS A 55 -9.11 -7.51 -12.25
C LYS A 55 -9.21 -6.85 -10.89
N LEU A 56 -8.07 -6.41 -10.35
CA LEU A 56 -8.09 -5.52 -9.20
C LEU A 56 -8.76 -4.20 -9.59
N SER A 57 -9.66 -3.69 -8.76
CA SER A 57 -10.25 -2.37 -8.97
C SER A 57 -9.17 -1.28 -8.88
N PRO A 58 -9.38 -0.09 -9.48
CA PRO A 58 -8.59 1.07 -9.12
C PRO A 58 -8.60 1.29 -7.60
N ALA A 59 -7.49 1.78 -7.07
CA ALA A 59 -7.39 2.10 -5.64
C ALA A 59 -8.34 3.23 -5.26
N TYR A 60 -8.92 3.15 -4.07
CA TYR A 60 -9.82 4.16 -3.52
C TYR A 60 -9.59 4.30 -2.02
N ASP A 61 -10.14 5.36 -1.44
CA ASP A 61 -10.03 5.67 -0.01
C ASP A 61 -8.58 5.72 0.48
N LEU A 62 -7.72 6.31 -0.34
CA LEU A 62 -6.31 6.52 -0.02
C LEU A 62 -6.15 7.81 0.77
N THR A 63 -5.95 7.69 2.08
CA THR A 63 -5.86 8.82 2.98
C THR A 63 -4.84 8.56 4.08
N TYR A 64 -4.28 9.62 4.64
CA TYR A 64 -3.52 9.50 5.88
C TYR A 64 -4.47 9.09 7.02
N SER A 65 -4.09 8.05 7.76
CA SER A 65 -4.84 7.59 8.93
C SER A 65 -3.93 6.88 9.92
N ASN A 66 -4.08 7.18 11.20
CA ASN A 66 -3.38 6.44 12.26
C ASN A 66 -3.93 5.02 12.48
N GLY A 67 -5.08 4.72 11.90
CA GLY A 67 -5.74 3.43 12.06
C GLY A 67 -6.29 3.17 13.46
N PRO A 68 -7.10 2.11 13.61
CA PRO A 68 -7.60 1.71 14.91
C PRO A 68 -6.44 1.16 15.76
N GLY A 69 -6.29 1.71 16.97
CA GLY A 69 -5.22 1.30 17.89
C GLY A 69 -3.80 1.66 17.46
N GLY A 70 -3.64 2.47 16.43
CA GLY A 70 -2.32 2.89 15.95
C GLY A 70 -1.57 1.80 15.17
N GLU A 71 -2.29 0.87 14.57
CA GLU A 71 -1.74 -0.22 13.77
C GLU A 71 -2.34 -0.23 12.37
N GLN A 72 -1.64 -0.85 11.44
CA GLN A 72 -2.15 -1.16 10.11
C GLN A 72 -3.34 -2.11 10.25
N SER A 73 -4.46 -1.84 9.57
CA SER A 73 -5.62 -2.73 9.59
C SER A 73 -5.36 -4.02 8.82
N THR A 74 -4.52 -3.95 7.78
CA THR A 74 -4.01 -5.11 7.06
C THR A 74 -2.52 -5.26 7.35
N MET A 75 -2.14 -6.38 7.96
CA MET A 75 -0.74 -6.65 8.34
C MET A 75 0.15 -6.89 7.11
N VAL A 76 1.45 -6.78 7.33
CA VAL A 76 2.48 -7.15 6.35
C VAL A 76 3.36 -8.23 6.95
N MET A 77 3.25 -9.44 6.47
CA MET A 77 4.02 -10.60 6.95
C MET A 77 3.89 -10.78 8.47
N GLY A 78 2.67 -10.62 8.98
CA GLY A 78 2.36 -10.78 10.40
C GLY A 78 2.63 -9.56 11.27
N GLU A 79 3.19 -8.47 10.73
CA GLU A 79 3.46 -7.24 11.48
C GLU A 79 2.44 -6.15 11.15
N GLY A 80 1.86 -5.52 12.16
CA GLY A 80 0.87 -4.45 12.00
C GLY A 80 1.30 -3.08 12.52
N ARG A 81 2.20 -3.06 13.50
CA ARG A 81 2.57 -1.82 14.20
C ARG A 81 3.87 -1.20 13.68
N ASN A 82 4.91 -2.01 13.55
CA ASN A 82 6.27 -1.58 13.23
C ASN A 82 6.73 -2.14 11.88
N ILE A 83 5.92 -1.92 10.85
CA ILE A 83 6.22 -2.39 9.50
C ILE A 83 7.44 -1.63 8.97
N THR A 84 8.41 -2.39 8.44
CA THR A 84 9.65 -1.87 7.87
C THR A 84 9.72 -2.16 6.37
N ILE A 85 10.71 -1.57 5.70
CA ILE A 85 10.98 -1.86 4.28
C ILE A 85 11.30 -3.34 4.07
N GLU A 86 11.97 -4.00 5.01
CA GLU A 86 12.25 -5.43 4.95
C GLU A 86 10.99 -6.29 4.92
N HIS A 87 9.96 -5.91 5.67
CA HIS A 87 8.65 -6.59 5.61
C HIS A 87 8.03 -6.46 4.21
N LEU A 88 8.11 -5.29 3.59
CA LEU A 88 7.60 -5.05 2.23
C LEU A 88 8.40 -5.86 1.19
N ILE A 89 9.72 -5.89 1.31
CA ILE A 89 10.56 -6.70 0.42
C ILE A 89 10.19 -8.19 0.53
N LYS A 90 10.05 -8.69 1.75
CA LYS A 90 9.65 -10.08 1.99
C LYS A 90 8.29 -10.39 1.39
N LEU A 91 7.30 -9.50 1.58
CA LEU A 91 5.97 -9.62 0.99
C LEU A 91 6.03 -9.77 -0.54
N GLY A 92 6.78 -8.88 -1.19
CA GLY A 92 6.93 -8.92 -2.65
C GLY A 92 7.60 -10.21 -3.14
N LEU A 93 8.64 -10.68 -2.45
CA LEU A 93 9.33 -11.93 -2.80
C LEU A 93 8.43 -13.15 -2.63
N GLU A 94 7.66 -13.22 -1.54
CA GLU A 94 6.68 -14.30 -1.34
C GLU A 94 5.61 -14.33 -2.44
N ALA A 95 5.23 -13.17 -2.97
CA ALA A 95 4.31 -13.05 -4.11
C ALA A 95 4.99 -13.32 -5.47
N LYS A 96 6.26 -13.72 -5.48
CA LYS A 96 7.05 -14.00 -6.68
C LYS A 96 7.26 -12.80 -7.60
N ILE A 97 7.28 -11.62 -7.03
CA ILE A 97 7.68 -10.38 -7.72
C ILE A 97 9.21 -10.31 -7.71
N SER A 98 9.83 -9.89 -8.81
CA SER A 98 11.28 -9.77 -8.86
C SER A 98 11.80 -8.72 -7.88
N LYS A 99 12.98 -8.97 -7.28
CA LYS A 99 13.60 -8.02 -6.36
C LYS A 99 13.83 -6.65 -7.00
N GLU A 100 14.20 -6.64 -8.28
CA GLU A 100 14.38 -5.40 -9.04
C GLU A 100 13.08 -4.58 -9.10
N LEU A 101 11.95 -5.20 -9.41
CA LEU A 101 10.66 -4.51 -9.46
C LEU A 101 10.20 -4.07 -8.08
N ILE A 102 10.43 -4.88 -7.04
CA ILE A 102 10.14 -4.51 -5.65
C ILE A 102 10.88 -3.23 -5.28
N ASP A 103 12.18 -3.18 -5.54
CA ASP A 103 13.01 -2.00 -5.26
C ASP A 103 12.53 -0.77 -6.03
N GLN A 104 12.20 -0.90 -7.31
CA GLN A 104 11.66 0.18 -8.13
C GLN A 104 10.34 0.72 -7.56
N ILE A 105 9.44 -0.15 -7.12
CA ILE A 105 8.15 0.25 -6.54
C ILE A 105 8.35 1.02 -5.24
N ILE A 106 9.21 0.53 -4.36
CA ILE A 106 9.52 1.18 -3.08
C ILE A 106 10.18 2.55 -3.31
N GLU A 107 11.19 2.62 -4.16
CA GLU A 107 11.90 3.87 -4.48
C GLU A 107 10.95 4.90 -5.11
N LYS A 108 10.13 4.50 -6.06
CA LYS A 108 9.16 5.39 -6.72
C LYS A 108 8.12 5.91 -5.75
N THR A 109 7.66 5.08 -4.82
CA THR A 109 6.74 5.49 -3.77
C THR A 109 7.39 6.51 -2.83
N ALA A 110 8.60 6.25 -2.38
CA ALA A 110 9.36 7.18 -1.54
C ALA A 110 9.60 8.52 -2.25
N GLU A 111 9.96 8.51 -3.53
CA GLU A 111 10.12 9.73 -4.34
C GLU A 111 8.82 10.52 -4.41
N SER A 112 7.70 9.86 -4.68
CA SER A 112 6.39 10.51 -4.75
C SER A 112 6.00 11.13 -3.40
N LEU A 113 6.20 10.42 -2.30
CA LEU A 113 5.91 10.90 -0.96
C LEU A 113 6.85 12.04 -0.52
N SER A 114 8.07 12.12 -1.04
CA SER A 114 8.99 13.21 -0.76
C SER A 114 8.47 14.58 -1.22
N LYS A 115 7.49 14.59 -2.13
CA LYS A 115 6.84 15.80 -2.64
C LYS A 115 5.72 16.31 -1.72
N TRP A 116 5.40 15.58 -0.64
CA TRP A 116 4.28 15.89 0.26
C TRP A 116 4.32 17.34 0.79
N ILE A 117 5.45 17.77 1.34
CA ILE A 117 5.57 19.10 1.95
C ILE A 117 5.24 20.21 0.94
N ARG A 118 5.75 20.11 -0.28
CA ARG A 118 5.49 21.10 -1.33
C ARG A 118 4.03 21.07 -1.77
N LEU A 119 3.53 19.88 -2.15
CA LEU A 119 2.17 19.72 -2.64
C LEU A 119 1.13 20.14 -1.59
N SER A 120 1.33 19.74 -0.35
CA SER A 120 0.40 20.07 0.73
C SER A 120 0.29 21.57 0.98
N LYS A 121 1.39 22.30 0.86
CA LYS A 121 1.38 23.76 0.94
C LYS A 121 0.59 24.38 -0.21
N ASP A 122 0.82 23.91 -1.43
CA ASP A 122 0.13 24.40 -2.64
C ASP A 122 -1.38 24.19 -2.55
N TYR A 123 -1.83 23.15 -1.85
CA TYR A 123 -3.24 22.83 -1.64
C TYR A 123 -3.82 23.35 -0.31
N GLY A 124 -3.10 24.18 0.42
CA GLY A 124 -3.60 24.87 1.59
C GLY A 124 -3.72 24.00 2.86
N VAL A 125 -3.00 22.93 2.95
CA VAL A 125 -2.95 22.11 4.18
C VAL A 125 -2.25 22.92 5.29
N SER A 126 -2.78 22.85 6.52
CA SER A 126 -2.20 23.59 7.65
C SER A 126 -0.78 23.10 7.97
N LYS A 127 0.07 24.01 8.45
CA LYS A 127 1.45 23.70 8.81
C LYS A 127 1.53 22.56 9.83
N SER A 128 0.66 22.55 10.84
CA SER A 128 0.62 21.50 11.85
C SER A 128 0.31 20.12 11.25
N ASN A 129 -0.64 20.05 10.32
CA ASN A 129 -0.97 18.81 9.63
C ASN A 129 0.14 18.36 8.66
N ILE A 130 0.79 19.29 7.97
CA ILE A 130 1.94 18.99 7.12
C ILE A 130 3.04 18.32 7.94
N GLU A 131 3.40 18.89 9.09
CA GLU A 131 4.43 18.36 9.98
C GLU A 131 4.04 17.02 10.60
N LEU A 132 2.78 16.89 11.03
CA LEU A 132 2.24 15.66 11.60
C LEU A 132 2.38 14.48 10.60
N ILE A 133 1.87 14.68 9.40
CA ILE A 133 1.89 13.65 8.35
C ILE A 133 3.33 13.37 7.90
N ASN A 134 4.13 14.41 7.68
CA ASN A 134 5.52 14.23 7.25
C ASN A 134 6.36 13.37 8.20
N ARG A 135 6.09 13.47 9.50
CA ARG A 135 6.77 12.63 10.51
C ARG A 135 6.37 11.15 10.45
N ALA A 136 5.16 10.87 9.98
CA ALA A 136 4.62 9.51 9.90
C ALA A 136 5.02 8.79 8.59
N LEU A 137 5.37 9.53 7.54
CA LEU A 137 5.77 8.93 6.26
C LEU A 137 7.05 8.11 6.40
N ILE A 138 7.08 6.92 5.82
CA ILE A 138 8.31 6.13 5.74
C ILE A 138 9.20 6.70 4.64
N LYS A 139 10.45 6.95 4.96
CA LYS A 139 11.47 7.51 4.06
C LYS A 139 12.59 6.51 3.87
N LEU A 140 13.22 6.56 2.72
CA LEU A 140 14.44 5.80 2.44
C LEU A 140 15.69 6.59 2.84
#